data_b1ecc398dd89c87c940235ed42060ce3
#
_entry.id   b1ecc398dd89c87c940235ed42060ce3
#
_cell.length_a   1.000
_cell.length_b   1.000
_cell.length_c   1.000
_cell.angle_alpha   90.00
_cell.angle_beta   90.00
_cell.angle_gamma   90.00
#
_symmetry.space_group_name_H-M   'P 1'
#
loop_
_entity.id
_entity.type
_entity.pdbx_description
1 polymer ?
#
loop_
_entity_poly.entity_id
_entity_poly.type
_entity_poly.pdbx_seq_one_letter_code
_entity_poly.pdbx_strand_id
1 'polypeptide(L)'
;SGAGAATIGRHIASAMPRFHVALPLSTDAELALPPGAARHVQVLRLQPGGAITLFDGTGGEWDATITRMWRSDVQVRVGAHHAVERESTRAVHLVVGLMAAERMDWLVEKATELGAASLTPVLMARSSLRLSGERAEKKRAHWQAVSNAACEQSGRNRLLDVREQLTFQEYFRNATNATPARWVLSLAPDARPVAGCAAALSPTDDVTMVSGPEGGLSSEEDAAARAAGWQPITLGARVLRAETAPLAVLARLTL
;
A
#
# COMPACT_ATOMS: atom_id res chain seq x y z
N SER A 1 -45.81 1.22 16.56
CA SER A 1 -44.85 2.09 15.90
C SER A 1 -43.52 1.35 15.77
N GLY A 2 -43.35 0.68 14.62
CA GLY A 2 -42.16 -0.10 14.31
C GLY A 2 -41.08 0.76 13.68
N ALA A 3 -39.90 0.71 14.25
CA ALA A 3 -38.70 1.23 13.60
C ALA A 3 -38.06 0.08 12.80
N GLY A 4 -38.08 0.22 11.48
CA GLY A 4 -37.47 -0.75 10.57
C GLY A 4 -35.97 -0.82 10.69
N ALA A 5 -35.48 -2.01 10.96
CA ALA A 5 -34.06 -2.34 10.82
C ALA A 5 -33.69 -2.26 9.34
N ALA A 6 -32.84 -1.31 8.98
CA ALA A 6 -32.25 -1.24 7.64
C ALA A 6 -31.31 -2.43 7.46
N THR A 7 -31.73 -3.40 6.67
CA THR A 7 -30.91 -4.56 6.25
C THR A 7 -29.72 -4.07 5.44
N ILE A 8 -28.53 -4.12 6.02
CA ILE A 8 -27.28 -4.00 5.29
C ILE A 8 -27.04 -5.34 4.57
N GLY A 9 -27.76 -5.52 3.49
CA GLY A 9 -27.62 -6.62 2.55
C GLY A 9 -27.30 -6.06 1.17
N ARG A 10 -26.13 -5.43 0.99
CA ARG A 10 -25.57 -5.32 -0.36
C ARG A 10 -25.03 -6.71 -0.71
N HIS A 11 -25.73 -7.39 -1.57
CA HIS A 11 -25.19 -8.46 -2.37
C HIS A 11 -23.83 -7.98 -2.89
N ILE A 12 -22.76 -8.70 -2.54
CA ILE A 12 -21.51 -8.62 -3.28
C ILE A 12 -21.86 -9.22 -4.65
N ALA A 13 -22.35 -8.38 -5.56
CA ALA A 13 -22.32 -8.71 -6.97
C ALA A 13 -20.88 -9.13 -7.23
N SER A 14 -20.67 -10.28 -7.85
CA SER A 14 -19.35 -10.78 -8.22
C SER A 14 -18.59 -9.60 -8.86
N ALA A 15 -17.67 -9.01 -8.11
CA ALA A 15 -16.96 -7.83 -8.58
C ALA A 15 -16.27 -8.23 -9.89
N MET A 16 -16.44 -7.44 -10.94
CA MET A 16 -15.82 -7.67 -12.23
C MET A 16 -14.32 -7.88 -12.01
N PRO A 17 -13.71 -8.95 -12.55
CA PRO A 17 -12.30 -9.21 -12.35
C PRO A 17 -11.45 -8.03 -12.82
N ARG A 18 -10.47 -7.65 -12.02
CA ARG A 18 -9.62 -6.49 -12.22
C ARG A 18 -8.18 -6.91 -12.40
N PHE A 19 -7.47 -6.28 -13.32
CA PHE A 19 -6.08 -6.61 -13.59
C PHE A 19 -5.24 -5.36 -13.80
N HIS A 20 -4.09 -5.34 -13.13
CA HIS A 20 -3.07 -4.33 -13.34
C HIS A 20 -2.30 -4.59 -14.64
N VAL A 21 -2.12 -3.55 -15.45
CA VAL A 21 -1.38 -3.60 -16.71
C VAL A 21 -0.39 -2.43 -16.73
N ALA A 22 0.90 -2.73 -16.62
CA ALA A 22 1.97 -1.72 -16.60
C ALA A 22 2.27 -1.17 -18.02
N LEU A 23 1.23 -0.88 -18.79
CA LEU A 23 1.31 -0.32 -20.14
C LEU A 23 0.30 0.82 -20.25
N PRO A 24 0.60 1.86 -21.04
CA PRO A 24 -0.39 2.90 -21.33
C PRO A 24 -1.65 2.29 -21.93
N LEU A 25 -2.80 2.60 -21.33
CA LEU A 25 -4.10 2.14 -21.81
C LEU A 25 -4.76 3.27 -22.60
N SER A 26 -5.41 2.92 -23.70
CA SER A 26 -6.23 3.84 -24.49
C SER A 26 -7.47 3.12 -25.03
N THR A 27 -8.57 3.83 -25.13
CA THR A 27 -9.82 3.29 -25.68
C THR A 27 -9.58 2.72 -27.09
N ASP A 28 -10.22 1.59 -27.39
CA ASP A 28 -10.12 0.82 -28.62
C ASP A 28 -8.77 0.13 -28.88
N ALA A 29 -7.78 0.28 -28.00
CA ALA A 29 -6.53 -0.45 -28.12
C ALA A 29 -6.75 -1.95 -27.95
N GLU A 30 -6.04 -2.74 -28.76
CA GLU A 30 -5.90 -4.19 -28.56
C GLU A 30 -4.52 -4.48 -28.00
N LEU A 31 -4.46 -5.26 -26.93
CA LEU A 31 -3.20 -5.62 -26.29
C LEU A 31 -3.24 -7.04 -25.73
N ALA A 32 -2.05 -7.62 -25.62
CA ALA A 32 -1.85 -8.84 -24.85
C ALA A 32 -1.70 -8.51 -23.39
N LEU A 33 -2.43 -9.21 -22.52
CA LEU A 33 -2.24 -9.05 -21.07
C LEU A 33 -0.84 -9.52 -20.67
N PRO A 34 -0.20 -8.84 -19.68
CA PRO A 34 1.02 -9.34 -19.08
C PRO A 34 0.87 -10.79 -18.59
N PRO A 35 1.94 -11.60 -18.58
CA PRO A 35 1.86 -13.02 -18.25
C PRO A 35 1.16 -13.33 -16.91
N GLY A 36 1.36 -12.50 -15.90
CA GLY A 36 0.70 -12.64 -14.60
C GLY A 36 -0.83 -12.46 -14.69
N ALA A 37 -1.27 -11.40 -15.36
CA ALA A 37 -2.69 -11.13 -15.61
C ALA A 37 -3.33 -12.20 -16.51
N ALA A 38 -2.66 -12.59 -17.58
CA ALA A 38 -3.12 -13.65 -18.47
C ALA A 38 -3.33 -14.98 -17.72
N ARG A 39 -2.37 -15.36 -16.88
CA ARG A 39 -2.48 -16.54 -16.02
C ARG A 39 -3.66 -16.44 -15.05
N HIS A 40 -3.87 -15.29 -14.45
CA HIS A 40 -4.97 -15.04 -13.51
C HIS A 40 -6.33 -15.15 -14.22
N VAL A 41 -6.48 -14.59 -15.42
CA VAL A 41 -7.67 -14.77 -16.29
C VAL A 41 -7.98 -16.26 -16.50
N GLN A 42 -6.95 -17.08 -16.77
CA GLN A 42 -7.11 -18.51 -16.98
C GLN A 42 -7.51 -19.25 -15.69
N VAL A 43 -6.91 -18.89 -14.54
CA VAL A 43 -7.26 -19.45 -13.22
C VAL A 43 -8.73 -19.15 -12.88
N LEU A 44 -9.21 -17.96 -13.20
CA LEU A 44 -10.62 -17.56 -13.04
C LEU A 44 -11.55 -18.18 -14.10
N ARG A 45 -11.01 -18.94 -15.06
CA ARG A 45 -11.75 -19.59 -16.15
C ARG A 45 -12.60 -18.62 -16.98
N LEU A 46 -12.14 -17.39 -17.12
CA LEU A 46 -12.79 -16.42 -17.99
C LEU A 46 -12.66 -16.87 -19.46
N GLN A 47 -13.59 -16.42 -20.29
CA GLN A 47 -13.70 -16.84 -21.69
C GLN A 47 -13.67 -15.61 -22.61
N PRO A 48 -13.35 -15.77 -23.91
CA PRO A 48 -13.55 -14.73 -24.90
C PRO A 48 -14.98 -14.17 -24.84
N GLY A 49 -15.11 -12.86 -24.95
CA GLY A 49 -16.35 -12.12 -24.69
C GLY A 49 -16.55 -11.71 -23.22
N GLY A 50 -15.75 -12.24 -22.30
CA GLY A 50 -15.81 -11.86 -20.89
C GLY A 50 -15.38 -10.43 -20.64
N ALA A 51 -16.16 -9.72 -19.81
CA ALA A 51 -15.83 -8.36 -19.37
C ALA A 51 -14.87 -8.39 -18.19
N ILE A 52 -13.90 -7.49 -18.20
CA ILE A 52 -12.92 -7.27 -17.13
C ILE A 52 -12.66 -5.78 -16.95
N THR A 53 -12.05 -5.42 -15.84
CA THR A 53 -11.54 -4.06 -15.62
C THR A 53 -10.02 -4.07 -15.70
N LEU A 54 -9.45 -3.06 -16.38
CA LEU A 54 -8.01 -2.82 -16.41
C LEU A 54 -7.67 -1.51 -15.72
N PHE A 55 -6.51 -1.43 -15.11
CA PHE A 55 -5.95 -0.19 -14.58
C PHE A 55 -4.43 -0.21 -14.71
N ASP A 56 -3.83 0.97 -14.93
CA ASP A 56 -2.38 1.11 -15.14
C ASP A 56 -1.62 1.57 -13.88
N GLY A 57 -2.33 1.79 -12.78
CA GLY A 57 -1.74 2.21 -11.50
C GLY A 57 -1.56 3.71 -11.34
N THR A 58 -1.99 4.52 -12.30
CA THR A 58 -1.86 5.99 -12.26
C THR A 58 -3.15 6.71 -11.88
N GLY A 59 -4.23 5.97 -11.70
CA GLY A 59 -5.58 6.46 -11.39
C GLY A 59 -6.55 6.25 -12.55
N GLY A 60 -7.83 6.12 -12.20
CA GLY A 60 -8.86 5.72 -13.17
C GLY A 60 -8.77 4.24 -13.56
N GLU A 61 -9.78 3.78 -14.27
CA GLU A 61 -9.89 2.40 -14.72
C GLU A 61 -10.54 2.33 -16.09
N TRP A 62 -10.35 1.23 -16.81
CA TRP A 62 -10.91 1.00 -18.13
C TRP A 62 -11.77 -0.26 -18.14
N ASP A 63 -12.89 -0.21 -18.84
CA ASP A 63 -13.55 -1.43 -19.27
C ASP A 63 -12.66 -2.17 -20.25
N ALA A 64 -12.74 -3.49 -20.27
CA ALA A 64 -12.08 -4.27 -21.30
C ALA A 64 -12.85 -5.57 -21.57
N THR A 65 -12.65 -6.12 -22.75
CA THR A 65 -13.27 -7.37 -23.16
C THR A 65 -12.18 -8.33 -23.66
N ILE A 66 -12.21 -9.57 -23.18
CA ILE A 66 -11.33 -10.61 -23.66
C ILE A 66 -11.73 -10.95 -25.09
N THR A 67 -10.82 -10.79 -26.06
CA THR A 67 -11.08 -11.04 -27.47
C THR A 67 -10.61 -12.43 -27.91
N ARG A 68 -9.44 -12.87 -27.40
CA ARG A 68 -8.87 -14.18 -27.74
C ARG A 68 -8.10 -14.76 -26.57
N MET A 69 -8.06 -16.06 -26.49
CA MET A 69 -7.29 -16.80 -25.50
C MET A 69 -6.55 -17.95 -26.14
N TRP A 70 -5.27 -18.09 -25.78
CA TRP A 70 -4.44 -19.25 -26.09
C TRP A 70 -3.91 -19.87 -24.79
N ARG A 71 -3.05 -20.87 -24.93
CA ARG A 71 -2.55 -21.62 -23.77
C ARG A 71 -1.83 -20.74 -22.74
N SER A 72 -1.15 -19.68 -23.17
CA SER A 72 -0.37 -18.80 -22.30
C SER A 72 -0.59 -17.31 -22.59
N ASP A 73 -1.48 -16.98 -23.50
CA ASP A 73 -1.68 -15.62 -23.98
C ASP A 73 -3.18 -15.25 -23.96
N VAL A 74 -3.48 -14.03 -23.56
CA VAL A 74 -4.84 -13.47 -23.50
C VAL A 74 -4.81 -12.10 -24.15
N GLN A 75 -5.60 -11.95 -25.22
CA GLN A 75 -5.80 -10.67 -25.90
C GLN A 75 -7.06 -10.00 -25.40
N VAL A 76 -6.99 -8.70 -25.23
CA VAL A 76 -8.13 -7.89 -24.81
C VAL A 76 -8.28 -6.64 -25.67
N ARG A 77 -9.51 -6.17 -25.79
CA ARG A 77 -9.82 -4.83 -26.33
C ARG A 77 -10.17 -3.94 -25.17
N VAL A 78 -9.50 -2.79 -25.08
CA VAL A 78 -9.74 -1.74 -24.10
C VAL A 78 -10.98 -0.95 -24.50
N GLY A 79 -11.90 -0.76 -23.56
CA GLY A 79 -13.12 -0.01 -23.73
C GLY A 79 -13.05 1.41 -23.17
N ALA A 80 -14.16 1.87 -22.58
CA ALA A 80 -14.27 3.20 -22.00
C ALA A 80 -13.37 3.41 -20.79
N HIS A 81 -12.82 4.62 -20.65
CA HIS A 81 -12.13 5.05 -19.44
C HIS A 81 -13.12 5.61 -18.42
N HIS A 82 -12.93 5.27 -17.17
CA HIS A 82 -13.68 5.79 -16.04
C HIS A 82 -12.72 6.46 -15.05
N ALA A 83 -12.93 7.76 -14.78
CA ALA A 83 -12.14 8.53 -13.81
C ALA A 83 -12.54 8.21 -12.38
N VAL A 84 -12.49 6.92 -12.02
CA VAL A 84 -12.84 6.45 -10.68
C VAL A 84 -11.60 6.48 -9.80
N GLU A 85 -11.72 7.17 -8.67
CA GLU A 85 -10.65 7.25 -7.67
C GLU A 85 -11.18 6.84 -6.30
N ARG A 86 -10.39 6.05 -5.56
CA ARG A 86 -10.75 5.53 -4.22
C ARG A 86 -9.67 5.86 -3.19
N GLU A 87 -8.79 6.79 -3.51
CA GLU A 87 -7.71 7.20 -2.61
C GLU A 87 -8.21 8.17 -1.53
N SER A 88 -7.52 8.17 -0.40
CA SER A 88 -7.68 9.19 0.63
C SER A 88 -7.26 10.56 0.09
N THR A 89 -7.81 11.62 0.66
CA THR A 89 -7.43 13.01 0.33
C THR A 89 -6.01 13.36 0.74
N ARG A 90 -5.42 12.61 1.66
CA ARG A 90 -4.02 12.77 2.10
C ARG A 90 -3.19 11.57 1.68
N ALA A 91 -1.93 11.81 1.32
CA ALA A 91 -0.95 10.75 1.15
C ALA A 91 -0.33 10.36 2.49
N VAL A 92 -0.27 9.06 2.77
CA VAL A 92 0.43 8.51 3.93
C VAL A 92 1.59 7.66 3.46
N HIS A 93 2.79 8.03 3.90
CA HIS A 93 4.04 7.37 3.55
C HIS A 93 4.56 6.57 4.74
N LEU A 94 4.73 5.28 4.57
CA LEU A 94 5.23 4.39 5.60
C LEU A 94 6.74 4.18 5.45
N VAL A 95 7.48 4.34 6.52
CA VAL A 95 8.91 4.05 6.63
C VAL A 95 9.07 3.00 7.70
N VAL A 96 9.40 1.78 7.31
CA VAL A 96 9.27 0.62 8.19
C VAL A 96 10.60 -0.11 8.35
N GLY A 97 10.95 -0.41 9.59
CA GLY A 97 12.09 -1.29 9.88
C GLY A 97 11.88 -2.66 9.27
N LEU A 98 12.91 -3.19 8.61
CA LEU A 98 12.86 -4.53 8.03
C LEU A 98 12.58 -5.57 9.11
N MET A 99 11.51 -6.31 8.95
CA MET A 99 11.07 -7.40 9.81
C MET A 99 11.03 -8.72 9.05
N ALA A 100 10.69 -9.82 9.70
CA ALA A 100 10.60 -11.13 9.08
C ALA A 100 9.81 -11.10 7.76
N ALA A 101 10.24 -11.87 6.78
CA ALA A 101 9.74 -11.78 5.40
C ALA A 101 8.21 -11.91 5.31
N GLU A 102 7.62 -12.84 6.05
CA GLU A 102 6.17 -13.06 6.10
C GLU A 102 5.40 -11.85 6.65
N ARG A 103 5.98 -11.17 7.64
CA ARG A 103 5.38 -9.95 8.21
C ARG A 103 5.48 -8.78 7.27
N MET A 104 6.59 -8.65 6.53
CA MET A 104 6.71 -7.65 5.47
C MET A 104 5.69 -7.88 4.36
N ASP A 105 5.52 -9.12 3.90
CA ASP A 105 4.53 -9.46 2.88
C ASP A 105 3.11 -9.07 3.33
N TRP A 106 2.75 -9.43 4.57
CA TRP A 106 1.45 -9.08 5.16
C TRP A 106 1.28 -7.57 5.34
N LEU A 107 2.32 -6.88 5.80
CA LEU A 107 2.30 -5.41 5.96
C LEU A 107 2.07 -4.71 4.62
N VAL A 108 2.78 -5.10 3.57
CA VAL A 108 2.64 -4.51 2.23
C VAL A 108 1.22 -4.72 1.69
N GLU A 109 0.68 -5.93 1.82
CA GLU A 109 -0.69 -6.25 1.41
C GLU A 109 -1.70 -5.34 2.12
N LYS A 110 -1.66 -5.28 3.47
CA LYS A 110 -2.63 -4.51 4.25
C LYS A 110 -2.40 -2.99 4.15
N ALA A 111 -1.16 -2.53 4.01
CA ALA A 111 -0.88 -1.12 3.75
C ALA A 111 -1.46 -0.68 2.39
N THR A 112 -1.42 -1.56 1.39
CA THR A 112 -2.06 -1.30 0.10
C THR A 112 -3.57 -1.21 0.25
N GLU A 113 -4.22 -2.19 0.88
CA GLU A 113 -5.67 -2.18 1.13
C GLU A 113 -6.13 -0.92 1.88
N LEU A 114 -5.35 -0.47 2.84
CA LEU A 114 -5.65 0.71 3.66
C LEU A 114 -5.25 2.05 3.01
N GLY A 115 -4.72 2.05 1.81
CA GLY A 115 -4.51 3.28 1.05
C GLY A 115 -3.17 3.98 1.30
N ALA A 116 -2.11 3.30 1.76
CA ALA A 116 -0.78 3.90 1.82
C ALA A 116 -0.30 4.34 0.42
N ALA A 117 0.34 5.50 0.35
CA ALA A 117 0.89 6.03 -0.90
C ALA A 117 2.25 5.42 -1.24
N SER A 118 3.11 5.24 -0.25
CA SER A 118 4.40 4.58 -0.42
C SER A 118 4.83 3.81 0.83
N LEU A 119 5.74 2.85 0.63
CA LEU A 119 6.41 2.12 1.69
C LEU A 119 7.91 2.07 1.41
N THR A 120 8.69 2.57 2.36
CA THR A 120 10.17 2.53 2.31
C THR A 120 10.67 1.53 3.35
N PRO A 121 11.22 0.39 2.94
CA PRO A 121 11.87 -0.54 3.87
C PRO A 121 13.20 0.06 4.36
N VAL A 122 13.46 0.02 5.66
CA VAL A 122 14.68 0.57 6.25
C VAL A 122 15.39 -0.48 7.08
N LEU A 123 16.68 -0.67 6.81
CA LEU A 123 17.54 -1.49 7.67
C LEU A 123 17.87 -0.71 8.93
N MET A 124 17.33 -1.17 10.05
CA MET A 124 17.50 -0.61 11.38
C MET A 124 18.35 -1.53 12.26
N ALA A 125 18.83 -1.01 13.39
CA ALA A 125 19.71 -1.74 14.29
C ALA A 125 19.13 -3.09 14.73
N ARG A 126 17.82 -3.15 14.97
CA ARG A 126 17.12 -4.36 15.45
C ARG A 126 16.32 -5.09 14.37
N SER A 127 16.60 -4.82 13.10
CA SER A 127 15.96 -5.52 11.97
C SER A 127 16.31 -7.01 12.01
N SER A 128 15.30 -7.85 11.92
CA SER A 128 15.45 -9.32 11.85
C SER A 128 15.81 -9.79 10.44
N LEU A 129 15.36 -9.08 9.41
CA LEU A 129 15.70 -9.35 8.02
C LEU A 129 16.81 -8.39 7.56
N ARG A 130 17.87 -8.97 6.96
CA ARG A 130 18.98 -8.20 6.38
C ARG A 130 19.12 -8.55 4.91
N LEU A 131 18.95 -7.56 4.07
CA LEU A 131 19.01 -7.69 2.62
C LEU A 131 20.05 -6.70 2.06
N SER A 132 20.72 -7.09 1.00
CA SER A 132 21.66 -6.22 0.27
C SER A 132 21.75 -6.63 -1.18
N GLY A 133 22.14 -5.71 -2.05
CA GLY A 133 22.36 -5.93 -3.47
C GLY A 133 21.17 -6.59 -4.16
N GLU A 134 21.42 -7.58 -5.00
CA GLU A 134 20.40 -8.27 -5.79
C GLU A 134 19.27 -8.89 -4.95
N ARG A 135 19.56 -9.33 -3.74
CA ARG A 135 18.53 -9.88 -2.83
C ARG A 135 17.53 -8.81 -2.39
N ALA A 136 18.00 -7.58 -2.13
CA ALA A 136 17.14 -6.46 -1.79
C ALA A 136 16.23 -6.10 -2.96
N GLU A 137 16.77 -6.04 -4.18
CA GLU A 137 16.00 -5.77 -5.40
C GLU A 137 14.95 -6.84 -5.68
N LYS A 138 15.30 -8.12 -5.56
CA LYS A 138 14.35 -9.23 -5.70
C LYS A 138 13.21 -9.15 -4.68
N LYS A 139 13.53 -8.77 -3.44
CA LYS A 139 12.50 -8.59 -2.41
C LYS A 139 11.62 -7.37 -2.68
N ARG A 140 12.19 -6.26 -3.13
CA ARG A 140 11.42 -5.08 -3.54
C ARG A 140 10.43 -5.43 -4.66
N ALA A 141 10.91 -6.12 -5.71
CA ALA A 141 10.05 -6.57 -6.81
C ALA A 141 8.94 -7.52 -6.33
N HIS A 142 9.24 -8.42 -5.39
CA HIS A 142 8.24 -9.29 -4.78
C HIS A 142 7.18 -8.47 -4.02
N TRP A 143 7.57 -7.52 -3.17
CA TRP A 143 6.63 -6.68 -2.44
C TRP A 143 5.80 -5.79 -3.36
N GLN A 144 6.39 -5.29 -4.45
CA GLN A 144 5.61 -4.57 -5.46
C GLN A 144 4.55 -5.46 -6.11
N ALA A 145 4.87 -6.72 -6.38
CA ALA A 145 3.89 -7.68 -6.91
C ALA A 145 2.77 -7.99 -5.90
N VAL A 146 3.09 -8.10 -4.59
CA VAL A 146 2.10 -8.22 -3.52
C VAL A 146 1.16 -7.01 -3.50
N SER A 147 1.71 -5.80 -3.59
CA SER A 147 0.92 -4.57 -3.67
C SER A 147 0.00 -4.55 -4.89
N ASN A 148 0.51 -4.92 -6.06
CA ASN A 148 -0.30 -4.95 -7.29
C ASN A 148 -1.51 -5.89 -7.14
N ALA A 149 -1.30 -7.09 -6.60
CA ALA A 149 -2.38 -8.03 -6.33
C ALA A 149 -3.39 -7.49 -5.30
N ALA A 150 -2.92 -6.79 -4.26
CA ALA A 150 -3.79 -6.14 -3.30
C ALA A 150 -4.61 -4.99 -3.92
N CYS A 151 -4.05 -4.24 -4.89
CA CYS A 151 -4.81 -3.24 -5.67
C CYS A 151 -5.90 -3.89 -6.52
N GLU A 152 -5.61 -5.02 -7.16
CA GLU A 152 -6.62 -5.78 -7.92
C GLU A 152 -7.80 -6.17 -7.03
N GLN A 153 -7.52 -6.68 -5.83
CA GLN A 153 -8.53 -7.14 -4.88
C GLN A 153 -9.29 -5.99 -4.22
N SER A 154 -8.59 -4.95 -3.76
CA SER A 154 -9.20 -3.84 -3.00
C SER A 154 -9.92 -2.80 -3.85
N GLY A 155 -9.69 -2.82 -5.16
CA GLY A 155 -10.27 -1.86 -6.10
C GLY A 155 -9.47 -0.55 -6.23
N ARG A 156 -8.27 -0.46 -5.68
CA ARG A 156 -7.41 0.72 -5.87
C ARG A 156 -6.95 0.83 -7.32
N ASN A 157 -6.93 2.05 -7.82
CA ASN A 157 -6.45 2.40 -9.17
C ASN A 157 -5.06 3.04 -9.15
N ARG A 158 -4.52 3.33 -7.96
CA ARG A 158 -3.14 3.79 -7.74
C ARG A 158 -2.36 2.74 -6.99
N LEU A 159 -1.16 2.44 -7.46
CA LEU A 159 -0.29 1.47 -6.81
C LEU A 159 0.34 2.08 -5.55
N LEU A 160 0.52 1.27 -4.52
CA LEU A 160 1.48 1.57 -3.46
C LEU A 160 2.89 1.55 -4.07
N ASP A 161 3.64 2.62 -3.91
CA ASP A 161 5.04 2.69 -4.34
C ASP A 161 5.95 2.01 -3.30
N VAL A 162 6.44 0.82 -3.61
CA VAL A 162 7.44 0.13 -2.79
C VAL A 162 8.83 0.63 -3.17
N ARG A 163 9.39 1.48 -2.33
CA ARG A 163 10.67 2.15 -2.58
C ARG A 163 11.87 1.25 -2.32
N GLU A 164 13.03 1.71 -2.76
CA GLU A 164 14.30 1.04 -2.47
C GLU A 164 14.56 0.99 -0.98
N GLN A 165 15.20 -0.11 -0.54
CA GLN A 165 15.66 -0.23 0.83
C GLN A 165 16.80 0.74 1.10
N LEU A 166 16.72 1.43 2.23
CA LEU A 166 17.77 2.30 2.74
C LEU A 166 18.25 1.82 4.11
N THR A 167 19.43 2.23 4.53
CA THR A 167 19.80 2.19 5.94
C THR A 167 19.11 3.34 6.69
N PHE A 168 19.01 3.22 8.02
CA PHE A 168 18.46 4.28 8.85
C PHE A 168 19.17 5.62 8.62
N GLN A 169 20.51 5.59 8.57
CA GLN A 169 21.32 6.80 8.36
C GLN A 169 21.11 7.42 6.97
N GLU A 170 21.02 6.61 5.93
CA GLU A 170 20.71 7.09 4.57
C GLU A 170 19.35 7.73 4.50
N TYR A 171 18.33 7.10 5.08
CA TYR A 171 16.98 7.64 5.11
C TYR A 171 16.94 9.02 5.77
N PHE A 172 17.46 9.16 6.99
CA PHE A 172 17.41 10.40 7.74
C PHE A 172 18.34 11.50 7.20
N ARG A 173 19.43 11.14 6.51
CA ARG A 173 20.29 12.09 5.80
C ARG A 173 19.60 12.69 4.58
N ASN A 174 18.83 11.87 3.87
CA ASN A 174 18.17 12.24 2.62
C ASN A 174 16.72 12.68 2.83
N ALA A 175 16.18 12.54 4.05
CA ALA A 175 14.82 12.94 4.37
C ALA A 175 14.66 14.45 4.16
N THR A 176 14.11 14.82 3.02
CA THR A 176 13.66 16.18 2.79
C THR A 176 12.44 16.44 3.67
N ASN A 177 12.24 17.66 4.09
CA ASN A 177 11.05 18.10 4.86
C ASN A 177 9.79 18.11 3.97
N ALA A 178 9.56 17.00 3.23
CA ALA A 178 8.60 16.96 2.16
C ALA A 178 7.14 16.86 2.61
N THR A 179 6.90 16.39 3.86
CA THR A 179 5.53 16.26 4.39
C THR A 179 5.31 17.18 5.59
N PRO A 180 4.10 17.77 5.72
CA PRO A 180 3.72 18.61 6.86
C PRO A 180 3.83 17.88 8.20
N ALA A 181 3.49 16.61 8.25
CA ALA A 181 3.56 15.79 9.45
C ALA A 181 4.59 14.66 9.30
N ARG A 182 5.50 14.58 10.26
CA ARG A 182 6.54 13.56 10.36
C ARG A 182 6.48 12.91 11.73
N TRP A 183 6.08 11.66 11.76
CA TRP A 183 5.84 10.93 12.99
C TRP A 183 6.78 9.75 13.15
N VAL A 184 7.19 9.49 14.39
CA VAL A 184 7.90 8.27 14.76
C VAL A 184 7.10 7.52 15.82
N LEU A 185 6.78 6.25 15.56
CA LEU A 185 6.13 5.40 16.55
C LEU A 185 7.09 5.12 17.70
N SER A 186 6.72 5.51 18.90
CA SER A 186 7.56 5.44 20.08
C SER A 186 6.77 4.95 21.30
N LEU A 187 7.44 4.17 22.15
CA LEU A 187 6.91 3.75 23.45
C LEU A 187 7.37 4.66 24.59
N ALA A 188 8.06 5.75 24.28
CA ALA A 188 8.55 6.69 25.29
C ALA A 188 7.38 7.40 26.00
N PRO A 189 7.54 7.73 27.30
CA PRO A 189 6.47 8.33 28.13
C PRO A 189 5.96 9.68 27.59
N ASP A 190 6.77 10.39 26.85
CA ASP A 190 6.46 11.72 26.27
C ASP A 190 5.84 11.63 24.86
N ALA A 191 5.64 10.42 24.32
CA ALA A 191 5.01 10.22 23.03
C ALA A 191 3.55 10.68 23.06
N ARG A 192 3.16 11.49 22.09
CA ARG A 192 1.81 12.05 22.01
C ARG A 192 0.80 11.02 21.46
N PRO A 193 -0.41 10.95 22.00
CA PRO A 193 -1.46 10.09 21.44
C PRO A 193 -1.74 10.44 19.99
N VAL A 194 -1.75 9.41 19.11
CA VAL A 194 -2.02 9.57 17.67
C VAL A 194 -3.34 10.27 17.38
N ALA A 195 -4.36 10.04 18.22
CA ALA A 195 -5.68 10.65 18.02
C ALA A 195 -5.63 12.19 18.05
N GLY A 196 -4.88 12.76 19.00
CA GLY A 196 -4.69 14.22 19.11
C GLY A 196 -3.84 14.77 17.98
N CYS A 197 -2.79 14.04 17.57
CA CYS A 197 -1.95 14.44 16.45
C CYS A 197 -2.74 14.42 15.12
N ALA A 198 -3.53 13.40 14.89
CA ALA A 198 -4.38 13.29 13.70
C ALA A 198 -5.46 14.38 13.64
N ALA A 199 -6.07 14.71 14.79
CA ALA A 199 -7.09 15.76 14.87
C ALA A 199 -6.54 17.18 14.59
N ALA A 200 -5.24 17.38 14.75
CA ALA A 200 -4.57 18.64 14.48
C ALA A 200 -4.18 18.84 13.01
N LEU A 201 -4.30 17.81 12.17
CA LEU A 201 -3.96 17.88 10.74
C LEU A 201 -5.12 18.46 9.93
N SER A 202 -4.78 19.24 8.91
CA SER A 202 -5.73 19.55 7.84
C SER A 202 -6.09 18.28 7.03
N PRO A 203 -7.27 18.20 6.42
CA PRO A 203 -7.68 16.99 5.69
C PRO A 203 -6.73 16.55 4.57
N THR A 204 -5.95 17.48 4.03
CA THR A 204 -5.01 17.26 2.92
C THR A 204 -3.54 17.24 3.35
N ASP A 205 -3.25 17.31 4.65
CA ASP A 205 -1.87 17.24 5.13
C ASP A 205 -1.32 15.82 4.97
N ASP A 206 -0.30 15.67 4.15
CA ASP A 206 0.41 14.41 4.00
C ASP A 206 1.21 14.06 5.25
N VAL A 207 1.29 12.76 5.51
CA VAL A 207 1.97 12.23 6.70
C VAL A 207 3.05 11.25 6.29
N THR A 208 4.25 11.40 6.83
CA THR A 208 5.27 10.36 6.81
C THR A 208 5.46 9.80 8.21
N MET A 209 5.44 8.47 8.31
CA MET A 209 5.52 7.77 9.59
C MET A 209 6.62 6.71 9.59
N VAL A 210 7.50 6.79 10.59
CA VAL A 210 8.53 5.80 10.86
C VAL A 210 8.05 4.82 11.93
N SER A 211 8.20 3.52 11.67
CA SER A 211 7.99 2.46 12.64
C SER A 211 9.18 1.50 12.67
N GLY A 212 9.54 1.04 13.87
CA GLY A 212 10.63 0.08 14.06
C GLY A 212 10.26 -1.35 13.64
N PRO A 213 11.27 -2.24 13.52
CA PRO A 213 11.06 -3.67 13.36
C PRO A 213 10.52 -4.31 14.65
N GLU A 214 10.48 -5.65 14.73
CA GLU A 214 9.96 -6.38 15.90
C GLU A 214 10.65 -5.99 17.22
N GLY A 215 11.94 -5.68 17.17
CA GLY A 215 12.71 -5.20 18.32
C GLY A 215 12.53 -3.71 18.64
N GLY A 216 11.71 -2.99 17.86
CA GLY A 216 11.56 -1.54 17.95
C GLY A 216 12.78 -0.77 17.45
N LEU A 217 12.73 0.56 17.52
CA LEU A 217 13.91 1.41 17.30
C LEU A 217 14.91 1.23 18.45
N SER A 218 16.20 1.40 18.15
CA SER A 218 17.19 1.58 19.21
C SER A 218 17.03 2.96 19.87
N SER A 219 17.65 3.14 21.04
CA SER A 219 17.64 4.44 21.73
C SER A 219 18.28 5.54 20.87
N GLU A 220 19.32 5.19 20.13
CA GLU A 220 20.04 6.08 19.23
C GLU A 220 19.20 6.45 18.01
N GLU A 221 18.46 5.49 17.45
CA GLU A 221 17.54 5.70 16.33
C GLU A 221 16.36 6.60 16.74
N ASP A 222 15.74 6.33 17.90
CA ASP A 222 14.66 7.18 18.42
C ASP A 222 15.16 8.61 18.66
N ALA A 223 16.32 8.77 19.32
CA ALA A 223 16.92 10.07 19.57
C ALA A 223 17.27 10.81 18.26
N ALA A 224 17.82 10.11 17.27
CA ALA A 224 18.14 10.71 15.97
C ALA A 224 16.89 11.15 15.20
N ALA A 225 15.81 10.37 15.21
CA ALA A 225 14.55 10.75 14.60
C ALA A 225 13.99 12.03 15.27
N ARG A 226 13.98 12.09 16.58
CA ARG A 226 13.54 13.28 17.35
C ARG A 226 14.41 14.51 17.06
N ALA A 227 15.72 14.34 17.03
CA ALA A 227 16.66 15.43 16.69
C ALA A 227 16.44 15.95 15.26
N ALA A 228 15.99 15.10 14.34
CA ALA A 228 15.57 15.47 12.98
C ALA A 228 14.17 16.10 12.93
N GLY A 229 13.51 16.35 14.07
CA GLY A 229 12.22 17.01 14.17
C GLY A 229 11.01 16.11 13.95
N TRP A 230 11.17 14.80 14.10
CA TRP A 230 10.06 13.86 14.03
C TRP A 230 9.29 13.82 15.35
N GLN A 231 7.97 13.92 15.27
CA GLN A 231 7.09 13.89 16.44
C GLN A 231 6.91 12.45 16.93
N PRO A 232 7.31 12.13 18.17
CA PRO A 232 7.01 10.82 18.75
C PRO A 232 5.51 10.70 19.01
N ILE A 233 4.92 9.60 18.52
CA ILE A 233 3.50 9.29 18.71
C ILE A 233 3.32 7.89 19.30
N THR A 234 2.22 7.72 20.03
CA THR A 234 1.82 6.43 20.62
C THR A 234 0.39 6.06 20.26
N LEU A 235 0.15 4.75 20.18
CA LEU A 235 -1.18 4.14 19.96
C LEU A 235 -1.88 3.74 21.27
N GLY A 236 -1.36 4.22 22.41
CA GLY A 236 -1.92 3.95 23.74
C GLY A 236 -1.10 2.94 24.55
N ALA A 237 -1.70 2.41 25.61
CA ALA A 237 -0.98 1.64 26.63
C ALA A 237 -0.56 0.22 26.19
N ARG A 238 -1.10 -0.31 25.11
CA ARG A 238 -0.75 -1.67 24.63
C ARG A 238 0.41 -1.60 23.67
N VAL A 239 1.34 -2.55 23.80
CA VAL A 239 2.40 -2.77 22.81
C VAL A 239 1.81 -3.57 21.64
N LEU A 240 1.76 -2.96 20.47
CA LEU A 240 1.32 -3.61 19.24
C LEU A 240 2.51 -4.29 18.56
N ARG A 241 2.23 -5.32 17.77
CA ARG A 241 3.25 -5.91 16.90
C ARG A 241 3.73 -4.90 15.86
N ALA A 242 4.96 -5.09 15.37
CA ALA A 242 5.62 -4.17 14.45
C ALA A 242 4.82 -3.96 13.15
N GLU A 243 4.18 -5.00 12.64
CA GLU A 243 3.31 -4.93 11.47
C GLU A 243 1.94 -4.29 11.76
N THR A 244 1.45 -4.40 13.01
CA THR A 244 0.13 -3.88 13.38
C THR A 244 0.15 -2.36 13.62
N ALA A 245 1.20 -1.87 14.27
CA ALA A 245 1.25 -0.47 14.69
C ALA A 245 1.15 0.54 13.51
N PRO A 246 1.93 0.42 12.42
CA PRO A 246 1.80 1.33 11.29
C PRO A 246 0.44 1.21 10.59
N LEU A 247 -0.16 0.02 10.52
CA LEU A 247 -1.47 -0.16 9.93
C LEU A 247 -2.59 0.50 10.73
N ALA A 248 -2.50 0.47 12.07
CA ALA A 248 -3.46 1.14 12.94
C ALA A 248 -3.43 2.67 12.74
N VAL A 249 -2.24 3.27 12.60
CA VAL A 249 -2.11 4.70 12.29
C VAL A 249 -2.62 4.99 10.89
N LEU A 250 -2.24 4.17 9.90
CA LEU A 250 -2.70 4.32 8.51
C LEU A 250 -4.22 4.30 8.43
N ALA A 251 -4.88 3.30 9.00
CA ALA A 251 -6.33 3.21 9.01
C ALA A 251 -6.99 4.45 9.65
N ARG A 252 -6.41 4.99 10.73
CA ARG A 252 -6.90 6.21 11.37
C ARG A 252 -6.82 7.44 10.47
N LEU A 253 -5.87 7.47 9.52
CA LEU A 253 -5.62 8.62 8.66
C LEU A 253 -6.35 8.55 7.33
N THR A 254 -6.73 7.35 6.87
CA THR A 254 -7.24 7.10 5.52
C THR A 254 -8.70 6.67 5.47
N LEU A 255 -9.24 6.18 6.58
CA LEU A 255 -10.64 5.78 6.75
C LEU A 255 -11.39 6.76 7.66
#